data_95191c877825b34eed95d51381143841
#
_entry.id   95191c877825b34eed95d51381143841
#
_cell.length_a   1.000
_cell.length_b   1.000
_cell.length_c   1.000
_cell.angle_alpha   90.00
_cell.angle_beta   90.00
_cell.angle_gamma   90.00
#
_symmetry.space_group_name_H-M   'P 1'
#
loop_
_entity.id
_entity.type
_entity.pdbx_description
1 polymer ?
#
loop_
_entity_poly.entity_id
_entity_poly.type
_entity_poly.pdbx_seq_one_letter_code
_entity_poly.pdbx_strand_id
1 'polypeptide(L)'
;MKKILLFLMSVVLFTACNSCNNPQKDAIEHITDSTALALTDSAIVIDVDHAIATDRQAMYLKFGKDFRWYETCIRLPEFLDGENVTSNPEMVVNVFQSIVERGNGYDTKVWKFQHFPDTVITDSIDGFWIEDCSLNEAVIKYNYKAAFEKMLQVNLPKPHSKNVILRNPVGPVAINAQWVFGNISEQIWVDAVTGECKNSNPAFPDSLGFKMPLGEWP
;
A
#
# COMPACT_ATOMS: atom_id res chain seq x y z
N MET A 1 -1.92 31.39 52.14
CA MET A 1 -1.12 32.31 51.29
C MET A 1 -1.35 31.89 49.86
N LYS A 2 -2.15 32.70 49.14
CA LYS A 2 -2.56 32.49 47.74
C LYS A 2 -1.47 33.03 46.82
N LYS A 3 -0.93 32.22 45.90
CA LYS A 3 -0.11 32.70 44.78
C LYS A 3 -0.92 32.58 43.52
N ILE A 4 -1.35 33.72 43.01
CA ILE A 4 -2.01 33.94 41.72
C ILE A 4 -0.89 34.01 40.68
N LEU A 5 -0.90 33.12 39.68
CA LEU A 5 -0.03 33.19 38.52
C LEU A 5 -0.82 33.72 37.33
N LEU A 6 -0.49 34.96 36.94
CA LEU A 6 -1.05 35.63 35.76
C LEU A 6 -0.42 35.06 34.50
N PHE A 7 -1.26 34.51 33.61
CA PHE A 7 -0.87 34.15 32.24
C PHE A 7 -1.18 35.33 31.32
N LEU A 8 -0.14 35.91 30.76
CA LEU A 8 -0.24 36.96 29.73
C LEU A 8 -0.56 36.31 28.40
N MET A 9 -1.76 36.61 27.87
CA MET A 9 -2.17 36.31 26.53
C MET A 9 -1.60 37.37 25.58
N SER A 10 -0.68 37.00 24.69
CA SER A 10 -0.23 37.86 23.58
C SER A 10 -1.19 37.69 22.40
N VAL A 11 -2.00 38.69 22.19
CA VAL A 11 -2.85 38.84 20.97
C VAL A 11 -1.97 39.49 19.91
N VAL A 12 -1.70 38.80 18.83
CA VAL A 12 -1.09 39.36 17.61
C VAL A 12 -2.23 39.78 16.64
N LEU A 13 -2.40 41.06 16.55
CA LEU A 13 -3.29 41.75 15.58
C LEU A 13 -2.60 41.77 14.20
N PHE A 14 -3.16 41.09 13.22
CA PHE A 14 -2.82 41.33 11.82
C PHE A 14 -3.71 42.43 11.27
N THR A 15 -3.11 43.58 11.01
CA THR A 15 -3.70 44.70 10.29
C THR A 15 -3.70 44.40 8.78
N ALA A 16 -4.91 44.37 8.21
CA ALA A 16 -5.13 44.37 6.77
C ALA A 16 -4.81 45.77 6.19
N CYS A 17 -3.95 45.83 5.19
CA CYS A 17 -3.84 47.00 4.31
C CYS A 17 -4.57 46.73 3.01
N ASN A 18 -5.73 47.36 2.88
CA ASN A 18 -6.36 47.67 1.58
C ASN A 18 -5.62 48.82 0.90
N SER A 19 -5.21 48.64 -0.34
CA SER A 19 -4.97 49.78 -1.24
C SER A 19 -5.45 49.40 -2.62
N CYS A 20 -6.48 50.15 -3.04
CA CYS A 20 -7.10 50.15 -4.35
C CYS A 20 -6.39 51.09 -5.31
N ASN A 21 -6.64 50.84 -6.61
CA ASN A 21 -6.61 51.76 -7.76
C ASN A 21 -5.26 51.95 -8.48
N ASN A 22 -5.13 51.93 -9.76
CA ASN A 22 -6.05 51.93 -10.93
C ASN A 22 -5.20 51.69 -12.20
N PRO A 23 -5.76 51.69 -13.41
CA PRO A 23 -5.31 50.91 -14.55
C PRO A 23 -4.37 51.67 -15.49
N GLN A 24 -3.44 50.93 -16.05
CA GLN A 24 -2.77 51.41 -17.26
C GLN A 24 -2.81 50.33 -18.34
N LYS A 25 -3.60 50.64 -19.38
CA LYS A 25 -3.50 50.02 -20.70
C LYS A 25 -2.12 50.35 -21.27
N ASP A 26 -1.48 49.40 -21.87
CA ASP A 26 -0.94 49.44 -23.22
C ASP A 26 0.20 48.37 -23.38
N ALA A 27 0.26 47.92 -24.60
CA ALA A 27 1.31 47.07 -25.21
C ALA A 27 1.08 45.56 -25.16
N ILE A 28 0.31 45.12 -26.14
CA ILE A 28 0.39 43.79 -26.70
C ILE A 28 1.74 43.68 -27.43
N GLU A 29 2.71 43.00 -26.86
CA GLU A 29 3.81 42.43 -27.61
C GLU A 29 3.59 40.93 -27.76
N HIS A 30 3.35 40.55 -29.01
CA HIS A 30 3.39 39.17 -29.47
C HIS A 30 4.81 38.62 -29.23
N ILE A 31 4.95 37.79 -28.17
CA ILE A 31 6.03 36.87 -28.09
C ILE A 31 5.45 35.47 -28.31
N THR A 32 5.41 35.10 -29.59
CA THR A 32 5.29 33.71 -30.00
C THR A 32 6.63 33.03 -29.72
N ASP A 33 6.81 32.57 -28.52
CA ASP A 33 7.89 31.61 -28.23
C ASP A 33 7.26 30.25 -27.94
N SER A 34 7.12 29.49 -29.03
CA SER A 34 6.66 28.08 -29.01
C SER A 34 7.80 27.20 -28.50
N THR A 35 8.13 27.33 -27.24
CA THR A 35 8.74 26.20 -26.52
C THR A 35 7.61 25.40 -25.92
N ALA A 36 6.97 24.58 -26.78
CA ALA A 36 6.28 23.40 -26.31
C ALA A 36 7.31 22.56 -25.54
N LEU A 37 7.39 22.76 -24.23
CA LEU A 37 7.94 21.77 -23.33
C LEU A 37 7.14 20.51 -23.63
N ALA A 38 7.76 19.57 -24.34
CA ALA A 38 7.31 18.20 -24.39
C ALA A 38 7.28 17.75 -22.92
N LEU A 39 6.09 17.83 -22.32
CA LEU A 39 5.75 17.04 -21.15
C LEU A 39 6.00 15.60 -21.60
N THR A 40 7.17 15.09 -21.29
CA THR A 40 7.40 13.65 -21.33
C THR A 40 6.33 13.09 -20.42
N ASP A 41 5.42 12.37 -21.02
CA ASP A 41 4.33 11.62 -20.39
C ASP A 41 5.01 10.51 -19.58
N SER A 42 5.69 10.90 -18.48
CA SER A 42 6.19 9.95 -17.51
C SER A 42 4.97 9.43 -16.79
N ALA A 43 4.49 8.27 -17.22
CA ALA A 43 3.41 7.57 -16.55
C ALA A 43 3.67 7.61 -15.04
N ILE A 44 2.74 8.15 -14.27
CA ILE A 44 2.85 8.22 -12.82
C ILE A 44 2.85 6.77 -12.34
N VAL A 45 3.99 6.33 -11.80
CA VAL A 45 4.17 4.97 -11.30
C VAL A 45 3.85 4.96 -9.81
N ILE A 46 3.04 4.00 -9.38
CA ILE A 46 2.76 3.79 -7.96
C ILE A 46 3.97 3.10 -7.33
N ASP A 47 4.61 3.78 -6.39
CA ASP A 47 5.64 3.16 -5.54
C ASP A 47 4.95 2.41 -4.38
N VAL A 48 5.00 1.08 -4.41
CA VAL A 48 4.32 0.20 -3.44
C VAL A 48 4.85 0.43 -2.03
N ASP A 49 6.15 0.51 -1.85
CA ASP A 49 6.77 0.65 -0.54
C ASP A 49 6.46 2.03 0.06
N HIS A 50 6.43 3.06 -0.78
CA HIS A 50 6.01 4.40 -0.38
C HIS A 50 4.51 4.45 -0.01
N ALA A 51 3.64 3.78 -0.78
CA ALA A 51 2.22 3.69 -0.48
C ALA A 51 1.97 3.02 0.88
N ILE A 52 2.63 1.89 1.16
CA ILE A 52 2.57 1.20 2.46
C ILE A 52 3.01 2.15 3.60
N ALA A 53 4.15 2.80 3.45
CA ALA A 53 4.69 3.69 4.47
C ALA A 53 3.77 4.89 4.75
N THR A 54 3.22 5.49 3.70
CA THR A 54 2.29 6.64 3.80
C THR A 54 1.00 6.25 4.51
N ASP A 55 0.39 5.13 4.14
CA ASP A 55 -0.87 4.68 4.75
C ASP A 55 -0.68 4.30 6.22
N ARG A 56 0.43 3.63 6.55
CA ARG A 56 0.80 3.35 7.94
C ARG A 56 0.99 4.62 8.75
N GLN A 57 1.61 5.64 8.18
CA GLN A 57 1.75 6.93 8.84
C GLN A 57 0.38 7.59 9.05
N ALA A 58 -0.54 7.51 8.09
CA ALA A 58 -1.91 8.00 8.24
C ALA A 58 -2.66 7.28 9.36
N MET A 59 -2.53 5.95 9.43
CA MET A 59 -3.11 5.15 10.51
C MET A 59 -2.50 5.50 11.87
N TYR A 60 -1.17 5.68 11.93
CA TYR A 60 -0.49 6.08 13.16
C TYR A 60 -0.93 7.47 13.67
N LEU A 61 -1.06 8.44 12.77
CA LEU A 61 -1.53 9.78 13.13
C LEU A 61 -2.97 9.77 13.66
N LYS A 62 -3.80 8.85 13.19
CA LYS A 62 -5.21 8.75 13.56
C LYS A 62 -5.45 7.89 14.81
N PHE A 63 -4.72 6.79 14.97
CA PHE A 63 -4.95 5.76 15.98
C PHE A 63 -3.75 5.48 16.90
N GLY A 64 -2.63 6.19 16.74
CA GLY A 64 -1.42 5.90 17.48
C GLY A 64 -0.91 4.49 17.19
N LYS A 65 -0.88 3.63 18.22
CA LYS A 65 -0.47 2.21 18.10
C LYS A 65 -1.66 1.24 17.99
N ASP A 66 -2.90 1.76 18.03
CA ASP A 66 -4.11 0.95 18.13
C ASP A 66 -4.64 0.57 16.74
N PHE A 67 -3.71 0.11 15.89
CA PHE A 67 -4.04 -0.47 14.61
C PHE A 67 -3.10 -1.63 14.26
N ARG A 68 -3.52 -2.45 13.28
CA ARG A 68 -2.73 -3.54 12.71
C ARG A 68 -2.78 -3.46 11.19
N TRP A 69 -1.67 -3.78 10.54
CA TRP A 69 -1.59 -3.96 9.10
C TRP A 69 -1.77 -5.45 8.78
N TYR A 70 -2.64 -5.79 7.84
CA TYR A 70 -2.99 -7.18 7.53
C TYR A 70 -2.54 -7.60 6.15
N GLU A 71 -2.72 -6.73 5.14
CA GLU A 71 -2.54 -7.14 3.76
C GLU A 71 -2.17 -5.95 2.87
N THR A 72 -1.41 -6.23 1.82
CA THR A 72 -1.24 -5.34 0.66
C THR A 72 -1.53 -6.13 -0.60
N CYS A 73 -2.61 -5.76 -1.30
CA CYS A 73 -2.97 -6.32 -2.60
C CYS A 73 -2.44 -5.43 -3.72
N ILE A 74 -1.84 -6.02 -4.72
CA ILE A 74 -1.27 -5.33 -5.88
C ILE A 74 -1.88 -5.93 -7.14
N ARG A 75 -2.31 -5.07 -8.06
CA ARG A 75 -2.72 -5.47 -9.39
C ARG A 75 -1.73 -4.91 -10.42
N LEU A 76 -1.23 -5.79 -11.27
CA LEU A 76 -0.32 -5.48 -12.37
C LEU A 76 -1.10 -5.16 -13.64
N PRO A 77 -0.57 -4.35 -14.56
CA PRO A 77 -1.17 -4.11 -15.86
C PRO A 77 -1.09 -5.36 -16.75
N GLU A 78 -0.03 -6.17 -16.60
CA GLU A 78 0.24 -7.36 -17.40
C GLU A 78 0.18 -8.65 -16.55
N PHE A 79 -0.07 -9.78 -17.21
CA PHE A 79 0.00 -11.08 -16.55
C PHE A 79 1.44 -11.46 -16.21
N LEU A 80 1.63 -12.16 -15.10
CA LEU A 80 2.95 -12.57 -14.58
C LEU A 80 3.70 -13.55 -15.52
N ASP A 81 2.99 -14.29 -16.38
CA ASP A 81 3.52 -15.14 -17.44
C ASP A 81 3.71 -14.43 -18.79
N GLY A 82 3.47 -13.11 -18.83
CA GLY A 82 3.68 -12.28 -20.01
C GLY A 82 5.16 -12.04 -20.33
N GLU A 83 5.46 -11.75 -21.60
CA GLU A 83 6.84 -11.51 -22.05
C GLU A 83 7.45 -10.21 -21.49
N ASN A 84 6.63 -9.21 -21.23
CA ASN A 84 7.06 -7.86 -20.80
C ASN A 84 6.50 -7.48 -19.43
N VAL A 85 6.42 -8.45 -18.52
CA VAL A 85 5.89 -8.19 -17.19
C VAL A 85 6.72 -7.15 -16.46
N THR A 86 6.03 -6.15 -15.90
CA THR A 86 6.64 -5.06 -15.13
C THR A 86 6.25 -5.13 -13.67
N SER A 87 7.13 -4.65 -12.79
CA SER A 87 6.82 -4.47 -11.37
C SER A 87 5.96 -3.23 -11.08
N ASN A 88 5.66 -2.41 -12.08
CA ASN A 88 4.88 -1.19 -11.90
C ASN A 88 3.39 -1.54 -11.79
N PRO A 89 2.73 -1.35 -10.64
CA PRO A 89 1.33 -1.70 -10.49
C PRO A 89 0.38 -0.67 -11.14
N GLU A 90 -0.79 -1.14 -11.55
CA GLU A 90 -1.92 -0.27 -11.88
C GLU A 90 -2.78 0.08 -10.66
N MET A 91 -2.70 -0.74 -9.60
CA MET A 91 -3.41 -0.51 -8.35
C MET A 91 -2.69 -1.16 -7.18
N VAL A 92 -2.68 -0.46 -6.03
CA VAL A 92 -2.24 -1.00 -4.73
C VAL A 92 -3.33 -0.77 -3.70
N VAL A 93 -3.66 -1.79 -2.91
CA VAL A 93 -4.64 -1.70 -1.82
C VAL A 93 -3.98 -2.15 -0.53
N ASN A 94 -3.85 -1.25 0.43
CA ASN A 94 -3.38 -1.59 1.77
C ASN A 94 -4.56 -1.74 2.72
N VAL A 95 -4.55 -2.82 3.52
CA VAL A 95 -5.62 -3.16 4.47
C VAL A 95 -5.10 -3.09 5.89
N PHE A 96 -5.76 -2.25 6.69
CA PHE A 96 -5.48 -2.07 8.12
C PHE A 96 -6.75 -2.31 8.94
N GLN A 97 -6.57 -2.63 10.20
CA GLN A 97 -7.65 -2.67 11.17
C GLN A 97 -7.29 -1.80 12.36
N SER A 98 -8.17 -0.87 12.72
CA SER A 98 -8.10 -0.15 13.99
C SER A 98 -8.87 -0.88 15.06
N ILE A 99 -8.36 -0.83 16.30
CA ILE A 99 -8.98 -1.41 17.49
C ILE A 99 -9.01 -0.30 18.54
N VAL A 100 -10.17 0.31 18.74
CA VAL A 100 -10.34 1.41 19.68
C VAL A 100 -11.20 0.93 20.86
N GLU A 101 -10.65 1.02 22.06
CA GLU A 101 -11.40 0.70 23.28
C GLU A 101 -12.49 1.75 23.52
N ARG A 102 -13.74 1.32 23.71
CA ARG A 102 -14.87 2.19 24.06
C ARG A 102 -15.69 1.59 25.18
N GLY A 103 -15.61 2.21 26.34
CA GLY A 103 -16.40 1.78 27.50
C GLY A 103 -16.10 0.32 27.86
N ASN A 104 -17.10 -0.58 27.72
CA ASN A 104 -16.97 -2.00 28.04
C ASN A 104 -16.66 -2.89 26.81
N GLY A 105 -16.24 -2.32 25.68
CA GLY A 105 -15.99 -3.07 24.46
C GLY A 105 -14.96 -2.42 23.55
N TYR A 106 -14.80 -3.02 22.38
CA TYR A 106 -13.89 -2.53 21.34
C TYR A 106 -14.68 -2.13 20.10
N ASP A 107 -14.34 -0.99 19.54
CA ASP A 107 -14.80 -0.55 18.23
C ASP A 107 -13.71 -0.93 17.21
N THR A 108 -14.03 -1.81 16.29
CA THR A 108 -13.09 -2.30 15.27
C THR A 108 -13.57 -1.89 13.90
N LYS A 109 -12.63 -1.41 13.10
CA LYS A 109 -12.90 -0.95 11.76
C LYS A 109 -11.77 -1.34 10.82
N VAL A 110 -12.14 -1.93 9.69
CA VAL A 110 -11.21 -2.22 8.59
C VAL A 110 -11.09 -1.00 7.71
N TRP A 111 -9.86 -0.59 7.42
CA TRP A 111 -9.49 0.54 6.57
C TRP A 111 -8.83 0.02 5.31
N LYS A 112 -9.26 0.51 4.14
CA LYS A 112 -8.68 0.20 2.84
C LYS A 112 -8.20 1.49 2.19
N PHE A 113 -6.91 1.54 1.85
CA PHE A 113 -6.30 2.61 1.07
C PHE A 113 -6.01 2.08 -0.32
N GLN A 114 -6.68 2.63 -1.32
CA GLN A 114 -6.59 2.19 -2.71
C GLN A 114 -5.85 3.25 -3.51
N HIS A 115 -4.64 2.93 -3.94
CA HIS A 115 -3.80 3.80 -4.76
C HIS A 115 -3.96 3.45 -6.23
N PHE A 116 -4.23 4.47 -7.02
CA PHE A 116 -4.20 4.46 -8.48
C PHE A 116 -3.14 5.46 -8.95
N PRO A 117 -2.72 5.47 -10.22
CA PRO A 117 -1.66 6.38 -10.69
C PRO A 117 -1.91 7.86 -10.39
N ASP A 118 -3.15 8.31 -10.35
CA ASP A 118 -3.57 9.71 -10.21
C ASP A 118 -4.35 10.01 -8.94
N THR A 119 -4.72 8.99 -8.14
CA THR A 119 -5.59 9.20 -6.97
C THR A 119 -5.43 8.16 -5.89
N VAL A 120 -5.82 8.51 -4.67
CA VAL A 120 -5.94 7.59 -3.53
C VAL A 120 -7.35 7.66 -2.98
N ILE A 121 -8.00 6.50 -2.89
CA ILE A 121 -9.33 6.35 -2.29
C ILE A 121 -9.18 5.66 -0.95
N THR A 122 -9.74 6.26 0.10
CA THR A 122 -9.77 5.64 1.44
C THR A 122 -11.20 5.28 1.79
N ASP A 123 -11.42 4.02 2.15
CA ASP A 123 -12.69 3.47 2.60
C ASP A 123 -12.54 2.77 3.95
N SER A 124 -13.65 2.62 4.68
CA SER A 124 -13.65 1.91 5.94
C SER A 124 -14.98 1.19 6.21
N ILE A 125 -14.88 -0.02 6.76
CA ILE A 125 -16.00 -0.90 7.06
C ILE A 125 -15.94 -1.30 8.54
N ASP A 126 -17.07 -1.24 9.26
CA ASP A 126 -17.12 -1.75 10.63
C ASP A 126 -16.98 -3.27 10.64
N GLY A 127 -16.14 -3.79 11.52
CA GLY A 127 -15.90 -5.23 11.64
C GLY A 127 -14.43 -5.60 11.82
N PHE A 128 -14.16 -6.88 11.64
CA PHE A 128 -12.86 -7.48 11.81
C PHE A 128 -12.31 -7.98 10.48
N TRP A 129 -10.97 -7.89 10.34
CA TRP A 129 -10.23 -8.64 9.33
C TRP A 129 -9.77 -9.94 9.97
N ILE A 130 -10.24 -11.07 9.47
CA ILE A 130 -10.06 -12.39 10.12
C ILE A 130 -9.28 -13.41 9.28
N GLU A 131 -8.93 -13.07 8.05
CA GLU A 131 -8.35 -14.04 7.12
C GLU A 131 -6.88 -14.35 7.41
N ASP A 132 -6.12 -13.36 7.93
CA ASP A 132 -4.67 -13.47 8.12
C ASP A 132 -4.21 -12.96 9.50
N CYS A 133 -2.98 -13.32 9.86
CA CYS A 133 -2.28 -12.67 10.98
C CYS A 133 -1.79 -11.28 10.55
N SER A 134 -1.69 -10.36 11.51
CA SER A 134 -1.14 -9.02 11.22
C SER A 134 0.31 -9.09 10.77
N LEU A 135 0.64 -8.24 9.82
CA LEU A 135 2.00 -8.06 9.31
C LEU A 135 2.87 -7.30 10.33
N ASN A 136 4.13 -7.70 10.42
CA ASN A 136 5.14 -6.99 11.19
C ASN A 136 6.24 -6.46 10.25
N GLU A 137 6.20 -5.17 9.95
CA GLU A 137 7.18 -4.53 9.08
C GLU A 137 8.62 -4.70 9.56
N ALA A 138 8.86 -4.71 10.88
CA ALA A 138 10.22 -4.78 11.43
C ALA A 138 10.99 -6.05 11.02
N VAL A 139 10.27 -7.11 10.62
CA VAL A 139 10.90 -8.36 10.18
C VAL A 139 10.90 -8.53 8.66
N ILE A 140 10.16 -7.73 7.91
CA ILE A 140 10.12 -7.76 6.44
C ILE A 140 11.45 -7.21 5.90
N LYS A 141 12.20 -8.05 5.19
CA LYS A 141 13.49 -7.71 4.57
C LYS A 141 13.41 -7.59 3.05
N TYR A 142 12.49 -8.34 2.46
CA TYR A 142 12.22 -8.32 1.03
C TYR A 142 10.99 -7.47 0.79
N ASN A 143 11.21 -6.22 0.34
CA ASN A 143 10.15 -5.34 -0.10
C ASN A 143 9.54 -5.83 -1.43
N TYR A 144 8.52 -5.15 -1.92
CA TYR A 144 7.82 -5.57 -3.13
C TYR A 144 8.76 -5.78 -4.32
N LYS A 145 9.64 -4.79 -4.59
CA LYS A 145 10.56 -4.85 -5.73
C LYS A 145 11.52 -6.02 -5.63
N ALA A 146 12.13 -6.22 -4.46
CA ALA A 146 13.05 -7.34 -4.22
C ALA A 146 12.34 -8.70 -4.34
N ALA A 147 11.11 -8.81 -3.84
CA ALA A 147 10.32 -10.04 -3.97
C ALA A 147 9.92 -10.32 -5.42
N PHE A 148 9.57 -9.28 -6.18
CA PHE A 148 9.27 -9.39 -7.61
C PHE A 148 10.48 -9.89 -8.41
N GLU A 149 11.67 -9.33 -8.15
CA GLU A 149 12.92 -9.80 -8.76
C GLU A 149 13.22 -11.27 -8.43
N LYS A 150 12.99 -11.69 -7.17
CA LYS A 150 13.11 -13.10 -6.75
C LYS A 150 12.15 -14.00 -7.51
N MET A 151 10.89 -13.61 -7.63
CA MET A 151 9.88 -14.34 -8.39
C MET A 151 10.28 -14.49 -9.87
N LEU A 152 10.87 -13.46 -10.49
CA LEU A 152 11.36 -13.54 -11.87
C LEU A 152 12.54 -14.51 -12.03
N GLN A 153 13.47 -14.50 -11.07
CA GLN A 153 14.71 -15.29 -11.13
C GLN A 153 14.49 -16.78 -10.89
N VAL A 154 13.42 -17.15 -10.17
CA VAL A 154 13.16 -18.56 -9.89
C VAL A 154 12.76 -19.30 -11.18
N ASN A 155 13.37 -20.46 -11.40
CA ASN A 155 13.08 -21.32 -12.55
C ASN A 155 11.79 -22.13 -12.34
N LEU A 156 10.65 -21.42 -12.26
CA LEU A 156 9.32 -21.98 -12.10
C LEU A 156 8.40 -21.33 -13.14
N PRO A 157 7.41 -22.09 -13.67
CA PRO A 157 6.36 -21.49 -14.49
C PRO A 157 5.69 -20.34 -13.76
N LYS A 158 5.52 -19.22 -14.45
CA LYS A 158 4.83 -18.05 -13.87
C LYS A 158 3.33 -18.28 -13.95
N PRO A 159 2.58 -17.92 -12.89
CA PRO A 159 1.13 -18.07 -12.88
C PRO A 159 0.46 -17.10 -13.85
N HIS A 160 -0.60 -17.55 -14.52
CA HIS A 160 -1.44 -16.67 -15.35
C HIS A 160 -2.34 -15.79 -14.47
N SER A 161 -1.75 -14.73 -13.94
CA SER A 161 -2.40 -13.81 -13.01
C SER A 161 -1.78 -12.42 -13.08
N LYS A 162 -2.56 -11.41 -12.70
CA LYS A 162 -2.11 -10.02 -12.51
C LYS A 162 -1.97 -9.65 -11.02
N ASN A 163 -2.22 -10.58 -10.12
CA ASN A 163 -2.34 -10.30 -8.70
C ASN A 163 -1.07 -10.67 -7.93
N VAL A 164 -0.69 -9.78 -7.03
CA VAL A 164 0.33 -10.01 -6.01
C VAL A 164 -0.22 -9.59 -4.67
N ILE A 165 0.01 -10.38 -3.63
CA ILE A 165 -0.50 -10.10 -2.28
C ILE A 165 0.64 -10.28 -1.28
N LEU A 166 0.86 -9.28 -0.43
CA LEU A 166 1.63 -9.45 0.79
C LEU A 166 0.67 -9.77 1.93
N ARG A 167 0.87 -10.91 2.58
CA ARG A 167 0.05 -11.37 3.71
C ARG A 167 0.84 -12.23 4.68
N ASN A 168 0.34 -12.36 5.89
CA ASN A 168 0.88 -13.30 6.88
C ASN A 168 -0.15 -14.41 7.11
N PRO A 169 -0.05 -15.55 6.38
CA PRO A 169 -1.08 -16.57 6.35
C PRO A 169 -1.35 -17.19 7.73
N VAL A 170 -2.61 -17.49 8.01
CA VAL A 170 -3.02 -18.20 9.22
C VAL A 170 -2.66 -19.67 9.11
N GLY A 171 -2.15 -20.25 10.19
CA GLY A 171 -1.90 -21.70 10.31
C GLY A 171 -0.49 -22.12 9.87
N PRO A 172 -0.29 -23.44 9.65
CA PRO A 172 1.04 -24.00 9.46
C PRO A 172 1.63 -23.79 8.06
N VAL A 173 0.94 -23.04 7.20
CA VAL A 173 1.33 -22.88 5.77
C VAL A 173 2.62 -22.12 5.62
N ALA A 174 2.81 -21.06 6.41
CA ALA A 174 4.04 -20.28 6.45
C ALA A 174 4.26 -19.71 7.86
N ILE A 175 5.53 -19.55 8.24
CA ILE A 175 5.92 -18.96 9.54
C ILE A 175 6.02 -17.43 9.40
N ASN A 176 6.43 -16.94 8.22
CA ASN A 176 6.67 -15.55 7.92
C ASN A 176 5.63 -14.98 6.96
N ALA A 177 5.57 -13.67 6.88
CA ALA A 177 4.82 -12.98 5.83
C ALA A 177 5.31 -13.40 4.44
N GLN A 178 4.40 -13.52 3.48
CA GLN A 178 4.65 -14.00 2.13
C GLN A 178 4.19 -12.97 1.10
N TRP A 179 5.04 -12.72 0.12
CA TRP A 179 4.62 -12.15 -1.16
C TRP A 179 4.08 -13.30 -2.03
N VAL A 180 2.80 -13.30 -2.29
CA VAL A 180 2.11 -14.32 -3.07
C VAL A 180 1.83 -13.77 -4.46
N PHE A 181 2.50 -14.32 -5.47
CA PHE A 181 2.33 -13.99 -6.87
C PHE A 181 1.41 -15.03 -7.50
N GLY A 182 0.24 -14.61 -7.97
CA GLY A 182 -0.68 -15.54 -8.62
C GLY A 182 -2.11 -15.50 -8.08
N ASN A 183 -2.83 -16.59 -8.32
CA ASN A 183 -4.21 -16.82 -7.87
C ASN A 183 -4.29 -18.12 -7.03
N ILE A 184 -5.50 -18.52 -6.63
CA ILE A 184 -5.70 -19.69 -5.74
C ILE A 184 -5.14 -21.00 -6.35
N SER A 185 -5.20 -21.17 -7.68
CA SER A 185 -4.79 -22.42 -8.35
C SER A 185 -3.29 -22.49 -8.63
N GLU A 186 -2.66 -21.35 -8.86
CA GLU A 186 -1.25 -21.27 -9.26
C GLU A 186 -0.58 -20.08 -8.57
N GLN A 187 0.39 -20.35 -7.71
CA GLN A 187 1.06 -19.30 -6.93
C GLN A 187 2.56 -19.57 -6.83
N ILE A 188 3.34 -18.49 -6.91
CA ILE A 188 4.72 -18.45 -6.43
C ILE A 188 4.74 -17.61 -5.15
N TRP A 189 5.24 -18.18 -4.09
CA TRP A 189 5.38 -17.52 -2.79
C TRP A 189 6.83 -17.13 -2.59
N VAL A 190 7.06 -15.89 -2.19
CA VAL A 190 8.38 -15.40 -1.77
C VAL A 190 8.29 -14.99 -0.31
N ASP A 191 9.03 -15.68 0.54
CA ASP A 191 9.11 -15.38 1.96
C ASP A 191 9.67 -13.96 2.15
N ALA A 192 8.90 -13.09 2.78
CA ALA A 192 9.26 -11.69 2.94
C ALA A 192 10.42 -11.44 3.94
N VAL A 193 10.83 -12.47 4.69
CA VAL A 193 11.94 -12.42 5.64
C VAL A 193 13.22 -13.06 5.08
N THR A 194 13.08 -14.23 4.44
CA THR A 194 14.22 -15.04 3.98
C THR A 194 14.49 -14.89 2.48
N GLY A 195 13.50 -14.51 1.69
CA GLY A 195 13.56 -14.47 0.22
C GLY A 195 13.49 -15.86 -0.42
N GLU A 196 13.14 -16.90 0.34
CA GLU A 196 12.91 -18.24 -0.19
C GLU A 196 11.67 -18.27 -1.07
N CYS A 197 11.78 -18.91 -2.24
CA CYS A 197 10.67 -19.06 -3.17
C CYS A 197 10.09 -20.46 -3.08
N LYS A 198 8.75 -20.54 -3.03
CA LYS A 198 7.98 -21.80 -3.04
C LYS A 198 6.94 -21.74 -4.15
N ASN A 199 6.53 -22.90 -4.61
CA ASN A 199 5.53 -23.03 -5.67
C ASN A 199 4.34 -23.85 -5.16
N SER A 200 3.13 -23.38 -5.42
CA SER A 200 1.89 -24.14 -5.19
C SER A 200 1.30 -24.73 -6.46
N ASN A 201 1.98 -24.62 -7.62
CA ASN A 201 1.49 -25.20 -8.86
C ASN A 201 1.46 -26.73 -8.76
N PRO A 202 0.30 -27.40 -8.96
CA PRO A 202 0.19 -28.85 -8.89
C PRO A 202 1.09 -29.61 -9.85
N ALA A 203 1.47 -29.01 -10.99
CA ALA A 203 2.41 -29.58 -11.95
C ALA A 203 3.86 -29.64 -11.42
N PHE A 204 4.17 -28.84 -10.42
CA PHE A 204 5.48 -28.75 -9.81
C PHE A 204 5.31 -28.78 -8.28
N PRO A 205 4.98 -29.94 -7.70
CA PRO A 205 4.89 -30.05 -6.26
C PRO A 205 6.22 -29.60 -5.65
N ASP A 206 6.14 -28.76 -4.62
CA ASP A 206 7.33 -28.37 -3.89
C ASP A 206 8.01 -29.60 -3.29
N SER A 207 9.31 -29.49 -3.02
CA SER A 207 10.10 -30.58 -2.45
C SER A 207 9.62 -31.04 -1.06
N LEU A 208 8.67 -30.31 -0.49
CA LEU A 208 8.07 -30.60 0.83
C LEU A 208 6.76 -31.36 0.73
N GLY A 209 6.25 -31.66 -0.49
CA GLY A 209 5.03 -32.45 -0.68
C GLY A 209 3.76 -31.77 -0.15
N PHE A 210 3.81 -30.46 0.04
CA PHE A 210 2.70 -29.70 0.59
C PHE A 210 1.62 -29.50 -0.48
N LYS A 211 0.62 -30.38 -0.48
CA LYS A 211 -0.63 -30.14 -1.19
C LYS A 211 -1.47 -29.23 -0.32
N MET A 212 -1.65 -27.97 -0.74
CA MET A 212 -2.72 -27.17 -0.15
C MET A 212 -4.03 -27.93 -0.34
N PRO A 213 -4.81 -28.19 0.71
CA PRO A 213 -6.16 -28.68 0.52
C PRO A 213 -6.90 -27.62 -0.32
N LEU A 214 -7.37 -28.02 -1.51
CA LEU A 214 -8.30 -27.23 -2.28
C LEU A 214 -9.59 -27.17 -1.45
N GLY A 215 -9.67 -26.21 -0.55
CA GLY A 215 -10.91 -25.89 0.15
C GLY A 215 -11.86 -25.34 -0.88
N GLU A 216 -12.89 -26.09 -1.18
CA GLU A 216 -14.08 -25.54 -1.82
C GLU A 216 -14.62 -24.48 -0.85
N TRP A 217 -14.48 -23.22 -1.22
CA TRP A 217 -15.14 -22.13 -0.53
C TRP A 217 -16.64 -22.22 -0.83
N PRO A 218 -17.52 -22.11 0.18
CA PRO A 218 -18.95 -22.08 -0.01
C PRO A 218 -19.43 -20.87 -0.82
#